data_9e6b006db012aa6b9b300555131ab01e
#
_entry.id   9e6b006db012aa6b9b300555131ab01e
#
_cell.length_a   1.000
_cell.length_b   1.000
_cell.length_c   1.000
_cell.angle_alpha   90.00
_cell.angle_beta   90.00
_cell.angle_gamma   90.00
#
_symmetry.space_group_name_H-M   'P 1'
#
loop_
_entity.id
_entity.type
_entity.pdbx_description
1 polymer ?
#
loop_
_entity_poly.entity_id
_entity_poly.type
_entity_poly.pdbx_seq_one_letter_code
_entity_poly.pdbx_strand_id
1 'polypeptide(L)'
;MNLDIKKAFLGKIVSTHGVKGYFKIKFYCKSETDFFIYKKFFMIEEKKIDINKKFSKGKLLICSSSQISNKSEASVLVGKEIWIKEQELKKSSFKEYFHKDLIKCLVLDNSNVELGKVKAVHNFGAGDLLELDSDYKYMIRFADLKEENIDTKNKIIIFNQANTTY
;
A
#
# COMPACT_ATOMS: atom_id res chain seq x y z
N MET A 1 -0.01 31.65 8.66
CA MET A 1 1.10 30.84 8.10
C MET A 1 0.52 29.85 7.10
N ASN A 2 0.69 30.13 5.83
CA ASN A 2 0.41 29.14 4.80
C ASN A 2 1.57 28.14 4.80
N LEU A 3 1.40 27.03 5.48
CA LEU A 3 2.23 25.86 5.23
C LEU A 3 1.87 25.39 3.82
N ASP A 4 2.75 25.63 2.86
CA ASP A 4 2.64 25.05 1.52
C ASP A 4 2.63 23.53 1.67
N ILE A 5 1.43 22.96 1.70
CA ILE A 5 1.24 21.51 1.74
C ILE A 5 1.67 21.00 0.38
N LYS A 6 2.85 20.40 0.31
CA LYS A 6 3.33 19.76 -0.90
C LYS A 6 2.42 18.57 -1.23
N LYS A 7 1.93 18.56 -2.47
CA LYS A 7 0.99 17.57 -3.01
C LYS A 7 1.70 16.64 -3.96
N ALA A 8 1.44 15.34 -3.80
CA ALA A 8 1.86 14.33 -4.77
C ALA A 8 0.64 13.85 -5.56
N PHE A 9 0.65 14.02 -6.86
CA PHE A 9 -0.45 13.62 -7.74
C PHE A 9 -0.34 12.14 -8.07
N LEU A 10 -1.43 11.40 -7.83
CA LEU A 10 -1.49 9.95 -8.04
C LEU A 10 -2.31 9.56 -9.25
N GLY A 11 -3.30 10.35 -9.62
CA GLY A 11 -4.18 10.03 -10.72
C GLY A 11 -5.16 11.16 -11.04
N LYS A 12 -5.99 10.91 -12.04
CA LYS A 12 -7.01 11.84 -12.51
C LYS A 12 -8.31 11.11 -12.82
N ILE A 13 -9.43 11.70 -12.43
CA ILE A 13 -10.74 11.21 -12.80
C ILE A 13 -11.05 11.68 -14.22
N VAL A 14 -11.19 10.74 -15.15
CA VAL A 14 -11.30 11.04 -16.59
C VAL A 14 -12.73 10.99 -17.11
N SER A 15 -13.60 10.18 -16.50
CA SER A 15 -15.01 10.11 -16.87
C SER A 15 -15.84 9.40 -15.81
N THR A 16 -17.16 9.48 -15.95
CA THR A 16 -18.09 8.65 -15.17
C THR A 16 -18.23 7.26 -15.80
N HIS A 17 -18.75 6.29 -15.04
CA HIS A 17 -19.05 4.96 -15.51
C HIS A 17 -20.46 4.54 -15.03
N GLY A 18 -21.39 4.36 -15.97
CA GLY A 18 -22.78 4.00 -15.65
C GLY A 18 -23.52 5.07 -14.87
N VAL A 19 -24.57 4.66 -14.16
CA VAL A 19 -25.50 5.58 -13.47
C VAL A 19 -25.35 5.55 -11.94
N LYS A 20 -24.63 4.58 -11.41
CA LYS A 20 -24.50 4.35 -9.95
C LYS A 20 -23.48 5.23 -9.23
N GLY A 21 -22.90 6.21 -9.92
CA GLY A 21 -21.87 7.09 -9.33
C GLY A 21 -20.45 6.55 -9.47
N TYR A 22 -20.23 5.53 -10.28
CA TYR A 22 -18.88 5.05 -10.55
C TYR A 22 -18.12 6.00 -11.46
N PHE A 23 -16.82 6.03 -11.33
CA PHE A 23 -15.93 6.89 -12.10
C PHE A 23 -14.67 6.16 -12.53
N LYS A 24 -14.09 6.63 -13.61
CA LYS A 24 -12.85 6.07 -14.18
C LYS A 24 -11.66 6.90 -13.78
N ILE A 25 -10.62 6.25 -13.30
CA ILE A 25 -9.37 6.86 -12.87
C ILE A 25 -8.25 6.41 -13.81
N LYS A 26 -7.51 7.38 -14.32
CA LYS A 26 -6.18 7.17 -14.91
C LYS A 26 -5.15 7.42 -13.81
N PHE A 27 -4.38 6.41 -13.43
CA PHE A 27 -3.36 6.53 -12.39
C PHE A 27 -1.97 6.76 -12.98
N TYR A 28 -1.12 7.46 -12.24
CA TYR A 28 0.24 7.82 -12.63
C TYR A 28 1.31 6.97 -11.94
N CYS A 29 0.92 6.10 -11.02
CA CYS A 29 1.82 5.17 -10.35
C CYS A 29 2.26 4.04 -11.30
N LYS A 30 3.31 3.32 -10.94
CA LYS A 30 3.81 2.18 -11.72
C LYS A 30 2.77 1.07 -11.85
N SER A 31 1.97 0.85 -10.81
CA SER A 31 0.95 -0.20 -10.79
C SER A 31 -0.30 0.27 -10.04
N GLU A 32 -1.37 -0.46 -10.26
CA GLU A 32 -2.63 -0.36 -9.54
C GLU A 32 -2.47 -0.58 -8.03
N THR A 33 -1.63 -1.54 -7.66
CA THR A 33 -1.30 -1.83 -6.26
C THR A 33 -0.62 -0.64 -5.61
N ASP A 34 0.31 0.02 -6.29
CA ASP A 34 0.98 1.22 -5.78
C ASP A 34 0.00 2.37 -5.56
N PHE A 35 -0.98 2.53 -6.44
CA PHE A 35 -2.02 3.53 -6.27
C PHE A 35 -2.82 3.29 -4.98
N PHE A 36 -3.27 2.06 -4.72
CA PHE A 36 -4.12 1.74 -3.58
C PHE A 36 -3.39 1.61 -2.24
N ILE A 37 -2.08 1.61 -2.22
CA ILE A 37 -1.30 1.74 -0.97
C ILE A 37 -1.72 2.99 -0.19
N TYR A 38 -2.07 4.06 -0.89
CA TYR A 38 -2.42 5.36 -0.31
C TYR A 38 -3.91 5.56 -0.04
N LYS A 39 -4.75 4.54 -0.13
CA LYS A 39 -6.22 4.67 -0.10
C LYS A 39 -6.78 5.41 1.13
N LYS A 40 -6.07 5.42 2.25
CA LYS A 40 -6.48 6.15 3.46
C LYS A 40 -6.21 7.66 3.36
N PHE A 41 -5.46 8.09 2.38
CA PHE A 41 -4.92 9.44 2.28
C PHE A 41 -5.36 10.19 1.02
N PHE A 42 -6.21 9.58 0.19
CA PHE A 42 -6.68 10.21 -1.04
C PHE A 42 -7.40 11.52 -0.77
N MET A 43 -7.01 12.53 -1.54
CA MET A 43 -7.59 13.86 -1.53
C MET A 43 -8.03 14.26 -2.93
N ILE A 44 -9.18 14.91 -3.02
CA ILE A 44 -9.60 15.66 -4.20
C ILE A 44 -9.85 17.08 -3.73
N GLU A 45 -9.17 18.07 -4.35
CA GLU A 45 -9.12 19.44 -3.82
C GLU A 45 -8.65 19.42 -2.37
N GLU A 46 -9.37 19.99 -1.44
CA GLU A 46 -9.04 20.04 -0.01
C GLU A 46 -9.81 19.00 0.83
N LYS A 47 -10.47 18.04 0.17
CA LYS A 47 -11.34 17.05 0.86
C LYS A 47 -10.78 15.65 0.72
N LYS A 48 -10.82 14.90 1.83
CA LYS A 48 -10.56 13.46 1.80
C LYS A 48 -11.68 12.74 1.07
N ILE A 49 -11.29 11.73 0.28
CA ILE A 49 -12.20 10.86 -0.44
C ILE A 49 -11.81 9.38 -0.24
N ASP A 50 -12.78 8.52 -0.03
CA ASP A 50 -12.58 7.09 -0.12
C ASP A 50 -12.76 6.65 -1.58
N ILE A 51 -11.87 5.79 -2.04
CA ILE A 51 -11.91 5.24 -3.40
C ILE A 51 -11.82 3.72 -3.31
N ASN A 52 -12.87 3.06 -3.77
CA ASN A 52 -12.99 1.62 -3.76
C ASN A 52 -12.98 1.08 -5.19
N LYS A 53 -12.04 0.20 -5.48
CA LYS A 53 -11.95 -0.44 -6.78
C LYS A 53 -13.14 -1.37 -7.01
N LYS A 54 -13.75 -1.27 -8.18
CA LYS A 54 -14.74 -2.23 -8.69
C LYS A 54 -14.08 -3.23 -9.65
N PHE A 55 -13.46 -2.72 -10.71
CA PHE A 55 -12.71 -3.52 -11.67
C PHE A 55 -11.76 -2.62 -12.47
N SER A 56 -10.92 -3.24 -13.29
CA SER A 56 -10.02 -2.54 -14.21
C SER A 56 -10.45 -2.80 -15.64
N LYS A 57 -10.31 -1.80 -16.50
CA LYS A 57 -10.52 -1.91 -17.94
C LYS A 57 -9.32 -1.28 -18.65
N GLY A 58 -8.43 -2.13 -19.16
CA GLY A 58 -7.14 -1.66 -19.69
C GLY A 58 -6.33 -0.95 -18.62
N LYS A 59 -5.91 0.28 -18.89
CA LYS A 59 -5.13 1.12 -17.95
C LYS A 59 -6.01 2.03 -17.07
N LEU A 60 -7.32 1.81 -17.09
CA LEU A 60 -8.27 2.60 -16.30
C LEU A 60 -8.82 1.78 -15.14
N LEU A 61 -8.94 2.42 -13.98
CA LEU A 61 -9.61 1.88 -12.82
C LEU A 61 -11.05 2.36 -12.80
N ILE A 62 -12.01 1.45 -12.66
CA ILE A 62 -13.39 1.79 -12.38
C ILE A 62 -13.61 1.67 -10.89
N CYS A 63 -13.95 2.79 -10.26
CA CYS A 63 -14.02 2.94 -8.83
C CYS A 63 -15.36 3.52 -8.38
N SER A 64 -15.65 3.34 -7.09
CA SER A 64 -16.75 3.98 -6.39
C SER A 64 -16.24 4.70 -5.16
N SER A 65 -17.06 5.60 -4.61
CA SER A 65 -16.83 6.23 -3.33
C SER A 65 -18.11 6.20 -2.50
N SER A 66 -17.99 6.03 -1.18
CA SER A 66 -19.13 6.12 -0.27
C SER A 66 -19.79 7.52 -0.27
N GLN A 67 -19.05 8.52 -0.71
CA GLN A 67 -19.50 9.92 -0.79
C GLN A 67 -20.24 10.24 -2.08
N ILE A 68 -20.25 9.33 -3.07
CA ILE A 68 -20.80 9.53 -4.42
C ILE A 68 -21.82 8.43 -4.71
N SER A 69 -23.09 8.81 -4.86
CA SER A 69 -24.20 7.87 -5.00
C SER A 69 -24.83 7.79 -6.39
N ASN A 70 -24.57 8.77 -7.25
CA ASN A 70 -25.18 8.84 -8.58
C ASN A 70 -24.23 9.48 -9.61
N LYS A 71 -24.62 9.37 -10.89
CA LYS A 71 -23.84 9.91 -12.00
C LYS A 71 -23.63 11.42 -11.92
N SER A 72 -24.62 12.18 -11.45
CA SER A 72 -24.51 13.64 -11.36
C SER A 72 -23.41 14.04 -10.39
N GLU A 73 -23.35 13.40 -9.23
CA GLU A 73 -22.30 13.62 -8.22
C GLU A 73 -20.92 13.19 -8.78
N ALA A 74 -20.84 12.05 -9.46
CA ALA A 74 -19.61 11.60 -10.10
C ALA A 74 -19.13 12.55 -11.20
N SER A 75 -20.05 13.16 -11.95
CA SER A 75 -19.73 14.11 -13.03
C SER A 75 -18.99 15.34 -12.53
N VAL A 76 -19.24 15.77 -11.31
CA VAL A 76 -18.55 16.90 -10.67
C VAL A 76 -17.07 16.61 -10.45
N LEU A 77 -16.72 15.34 -10.30
CA LEU A 77 -15.34 14.90 -10.07
C LEU A 77 -14.51 14.79 -11.36
N VAL A 78 -15.16 14.73 -12.53
CA VAL A 78 -14.45 14.58 -13.80
C VAL A 78 -13.50 15.74 -14.06
N GLY A 79 -12.27 15.41 -14.42
CA GLY A 79 -11.19 16.37 -14.62
C GLY A 79 -10.39 16.72 -13.37
N LYS A 80 -10.84 16.29 -12.20
CA LYS A 80 -10.14 16.54 -10.94
C LYS A 80 -9.03 15.52 -10.69
N GLU A 81 -7.96 16.00 -10.07
CA GLU A 81 -6.80 15.20 -9.74
C GLU A 81 -6.93 14.59 -8.35
N ILE A 82 -6.47 13.35 -8.23
CA ILE A 82 -6.35 12.64 -6.95
C ILE A 82 -4.92 12.82 -6.48
N TRP A 83 -4.77 13.32 -5.27
CA TRP A 83 -3.48 13.60 -4.69
C TRP A 83 -3.40 13.14 -3.23
N ILE A 84 -2.19 13.08 -2.70
CA ILE A 84 -1.90 12.86 -1.28
C ILE A 84 -0.92 13.94 -0.81
N LYS A 85 -0.82 14.10 0.49
CA LYS A 85 0.23 14.94 1.07
C LYS A 85 1.58 14.26 0.84
N GLU A 86 2.59 15.01 0.42
CA GLU A 86 3.93 14.46 0.15
C GLU A 86 4.53 13.75 1.39
N GLN A 87 4.14 14.16 2.59
CA GLN A 87 4.50 13.48 3.83
C GLN A 87 4.05 12.01 3.87
N GLU A 88 2.97 11.67 3.17
CA GLU A 88 2.46 10.29 3.08
C GLU A 88 3.25 9.45 2.08
N LEU A 89 3.86 10.08 1.07
CA LEU A 89 4.83 9.40 0.18
C LEU A 89 6.04 8.87 0.94
N LYS A 90 6.53 9.62 1.91
CA LYS A 90 7.68 9.20 2.72
C LYS A 90 7.39 7.93 3.52
N LYS A 91 6.13 7.71 3.89
CA LYS A 91 5.68 6.48 4.54
C LYS A 91 5.64 5.29 3.59
N SER A 92 5.60 5.48 2.29
CA SER A 92 5.54 4.43 1.28
C SER A 92 6.87 4.18 0.57
N SER A 93 7.77 5.17 0.48
CA SER A 93 9.18 4.92 0.19
C SER A 93 9.83 4.06 1.27
N PHE A 94 9.14 3.92 2.39
CA PHE A 94 9.30 2.94 3.43
C PHE A 94 9.46 1.50 2.87
N LYS A 95 8.86 1.16 1.73
CA LYS A 95 8.94 -0.21 1.19
C LYS A 95 10.33 -0.58 0.65
N GLU A 96 10.99 0.30 -0.10
CA GLU A 96 12.36 0.05 -0.58
C GLU A 96 13.41 0.20 0.52
N TYR A 97 13.24 1.21 1.35
CA TYR A 97 14.07 1.44 2.54
C TYR A 97 13.93 0.27 3.53
N PHE A 98 12.70 -0.24 3.67
CA PHE A 98 12.35 -1.34 4.55
C PHE A 98 13.03 -2.67 4.17
N HIS A 99 13.16 -2.98 2.88
CA HIS A 99 13.85 -4.21 2.44
C HIS A 99 15.32 -4.21 2.87
N LYS A 100 16.02 -3.09 2.72
CA LYS A 100 17.41 -2.97 3.17
C LYS A 100 17.53 -3.07 4.69
N ASP A 101 16.60 -2.50 5.42
CA ASP A 101 16.59 -2.51 6.87
C ASP A 101 16.19 -3.87 7.46
N LEU A 102 15.43 -4.66 6.73
CA LEU A 102 15.04 -6.02 7.12
C LEU A 102 16.20 -7.02 7.01
N ILE A 103 17.13 -6.80 6.08
CA ILE A 103 18.31 -7.65 5.94
C ILE A 103 19.12 -7.64 7.24
N LYS A 104 19.51 -8.80 7.71
CA LYS A 104 20.22 -9.06 8.98
C LYS A 104 19.38 -8.88 10.24
N CYS A 105 18.09 -8.61 10.14
CA CYS A 105 17.21 -8.64 11.30
C CYS A 105 17.10 -10.07 11.85
N LEU A 106 17.20 -10.18 13.17
CA LEU A 106 16.93 -11.43 13.89
C LEU A 106 15.43 -11.66 13.96
N VAL A 107 14.97 -12.82 13.53
CA VAL A 107 13.56 -13.19 13.60
C VAL A 107 13.35 -14.13 14.80
N LEU A 108 12.44 -13.74 15.67
CA LEU A 108 12.04 -14.49 16.86
C LEU A 108 10.59 -14.91 16.73
N ASP A 109 10.23 -16.03 17.32
CA ASP A 109 8.82 -16.39 17.52
C ASP A 109 8.23 -15.69 18.75
N ASN A 110 6.94 -15.91 19.05
CA ASN A 110 6.26 -15.33 20.21
C ASN A 110 6.83 -15.77 21.56
N SER A 111 7.62 -16.84 21.58
CA SER A 111 8.28 -17.38 22.78
C SER A 111 9.73 -16.95 22.88
N ASN A 112 10.14 -15.96 22.05
CA ASN A 112 11.51 -15.46 21.91
C ASN A 112 12.51 -16.53 21.43
N VAL A 113 12.04 -17.57 20.76
CA VAL A 113 12.91 -18.56 20.13
C VAL A 113 13.41 -17.99 18.79
N GLU A 114 14.71 -18.08 18.58
CA GLU A 114 15.37 -17.62 17.35
C GLU A 114 15.02 -18.52 16.17
N LEU A 115 14.45 -17.93 15.10
CA LEU A 115 14.11 -18.61 13.86
C LEU A 115 15.21 -18.46 12.80
N GLY A 116 16.03 -17.44 12.90
CA GLY A 116 17.12 -17.12 12.02
C GLY A 116 17.22 -15.62 11.73
N LYS A 117 18.20 -15.22 10.93
CA LYS A 117 18.35 -13.83 10.46
C LYS A 117 17.87 -13.70 9.02
N VAL A 118 17.30 -12.55 8.68
CA VAL A 118 16.90 -12.27 7.30
C VAL A 118 18.14 -12.19 6.41
N LYS A 119 18.24 -13.13 5.48
CA LYS A 119 19.33 -13.24 4.50
C LYS A 119 19.01 -12.48 3.22
N ALA A 120 17.79 -12.61 2.73
CA ALA A 120 17.34 -11.99 1.48
C ALA A 120 15.83 -11.73 1.51
N VAL A 121 15.38 -10.81 0.67
CA VAL A 121 13.98 -10.55 0.39
C VAL A 121 13.73 -10.88 -1.08
N HIS A 122 12.75 -11.75 -1.33
CA HIS A 122 12.38 -12.19 -2.68
C HIS A 122 10.96 -11.74 -3.02
N ASN A 123 10.72 -11.43 -4.28
CA ASN A 123 9.37 -11.20 -4.80
C ASN A 123 9.17 -12.00 -6.08
N PHE A 124 8.33 -13.02 -6.00
CA PHE A 124 8.01 -13.91 -7.14
C PHE A 124 6.64 -13.57 -7.76
N GLY A 125 6.13 -12.33 -7.54
CA GLY A 125 4.85 -11.87 -8.08
C GLY A 125 3.66 -12.03 -7.14
N ALA A 126 3.80 -12.77 -6.04
CA ALA A 126 2.75 -12.99 -5.03
C ALA A 126 3.00 -12.28 -3.69
N GLY A 127 3.85 -11.25 -3.69
CA GLY A 127 4.27 -10.51 -2.50
C GLY A 127 5.70 -10.85 -2.06
N ASP A 128 6.16 -10.13 -1.06
CA ASP A 128 7.52 -10.27 -0.57
C ASP A 128 7.67 -11.47 0.39
N LEU A 129 8.74 -12.22 0.19
CA LEU A 129 9.14 -13.34 1.03
C LEU A 129 10.49 -13.03 1.67
N LEU A 130 10.58 -13.22 2.98
CA LEU A 130 11.83 -13.12 3.72
C LEU A 130 12.47 -14.50 3.80
N GLU A 131 13.67 -14.65 3.24
CA GLU A 131 14.49 -15.85 3.40
C GLU A 131 15.33 -15.70 4.66
N LEU A 132 15.25 -16.67 5.56
CA LEU A 132 16.05 -16.70 6.78
C LEU A 132 17.30 -17.54 6.59
N ASP A 133 18.38 -17.08 7.20
CA ASP A 133 19.61 -17.84 7.34
C ASP A 133 19.44 -18.84 8.47
N SER A 134 18.95 -20.02 8.13
CA SER A 134 18.72 -21.15 9.04
C SER A 134 18.95 -22.45 8.29
N ASP A 135 19.22 -23.54 9.01
CA ASP A 135 19.44 -24.86 8.44
C ASP A 135 18.23 -25.39 7.65
N TYR A 136 17.06 -24.87 7.96
CA TYR A 136 15.82 -25.13 7.24
C TYR A 136 15.49 -23.92 6.39
N LYS A 137 15.68 -23.90 5.12
CA LYS A 137 15.34 -22.77 4.20
C LYS A 137 13.95 -22.18 4.53
N TYR A 138 13.90 -21.43 5.63
CA TYR A 138 12.66 -20.89 6.16
C TYR A 138 12.33 -19.61 5.42
N MET A 139 11.13 -19.56 4.86
CA MET A 139 10.61 -18.36 4.19
C MET A 139 9.37 -17.87 4.90
N ILE A 140 9.33 -16.59 5.19
CA ILE A 140 8.20 -15.91 5.83
C ILE A 140 7.60 -14.93 4.84
N ARG A 141 6.29 -14.98 4.64
CA ARG A 141 5.60 -13.96 3.85
C ARG A 141 5.58 -12.65 4.62
N PHE A 142 6.01 -11.58 3.97
CA PHE A 142 5.97 -10.24 4.58
C PHE A 142 4.55 -9.84 5.01
N ALA A 143 3.53 -10.28 4.27
CA ALA A 143 2.13 -10.04 4.59
C ALA A 143 1.67 -10.65 5.92
N ASP A 144 2.37 -11.66 6.44
CA ASP A 144 2.08 -12.29 7.73
C ASP A 144 2.71 -11.55 8.92
N LEU A 145 3.54 -10.54 8.65
CA LEU A 145 4.16 -9.71 9.67
C LEU A 145 3.27 -8.50 9.98
N LYS A 146 3.21 -8.15 11.26
CA LYS A 146 2.61 -6.90 11.69
C LYS A 146 3.67 -5.82 11.80
N GLU A 147 3.37 -4.61 11.37
CA GLU A 147 4.29 -3.47 11.41
C GLU A 147 4.82 -3.21 12.84
N GLU A 148 3.97 -3.36 13.85
CA GLU A 148 4.31 -3.21 15.26
C GLU A 148 5.36 -4.22 15.77
N ASN A 149 5.51 -5.35 15.08
CA ASN A 149 6.44 -6.42 15.41
C ASN A 149 7.79 -6.30 14.69
N ILE A 150 8.00 -5.22 13.93
CA ILE A 150 9.22 -5.00 13.16
C ILE A 150 9.97 -3.81 13.75
N ASP A 151 11.10 -4.10 14.37
CA ASP A 151 12.00 -3.10 14.91
C ASP A 151 13.32 -3.09 14.12
N THR A 152 13.39 -2.23 13.12
CA THR A 152 14.57 -2.12 12.24
C THR A 152 15.75 -1.45 12.94
N LYS A 153 15.52 -0.63 13.96
CA LYS A 153 16.59 0.01 14.73
C LYS A 153 17.38 -1.01 15.54
N ASN A 154 16.67 -1.91 16.21
CA ASN A 154 17.26 -2.98 17.02
C ASN A 154 17.51 -4.26 16.24
N LYS A 155 17.12 -4.29 14.94
CA LYS A 155 17.26 -5.44 14.07
C LYS A 155 16.53 -6.69 14.59
N ILE A 156 15.30 -6.52 15.05
CA ILE A 156 14.46 -7.59 15.58
C ILE A 156 13.11 -7.60 14.87
N ILE A 157 12.67 -8.80 14.49
CA ILE A 157 11.33 -9.07 13.94
C ILE A 157 10.69 -10.16 14.77
N ILE A 158 9.47 -9.95 15.24
CA ILE A 158 8.69 -10.98 15.93
C ILE A 158 7.67 -11.57 14.95
N PHE A 159 7.77 -12.86 14.72
CA PHE A 159 6.88 -13.60 13.81
C PHE A 159 5.94 -14.50 14.58
N ASN A 160 4.63 -14.26 14.44
CA ASN A 160 3.61 -15.09 15.05
C ASN A 160 3.20 -16.22 14.10
N GLN A 161 3.63 -17.44 14.38
CA GLN A 161 3.32 -18.63 13.57
C GLN A 161 1.81 -18.95 13.53
N ALA A 162 1.03 -18.51 14.51
CA ALA A 162 -0.41 -18.76 14.55
C ALA A 162 -1.21 -18.03 13.44
N ASN A 163 -0.59 -17.06 12.78
CA ASN A 163 -1.22 -16.30 11.69
C ASN A 163 -0.93 -16.87 10.29
N THR A 164 -0.18 -17.97 10.20
CA THR A 164 0.05 -18.67 8.93
C THR A 164 -1.15 -19.56 8.62
N THR A 165 -2.04 -19.08 7.77
CA THR A 165 -3.03 -19.94 7.10
C THR A 165 -2.31 -20.67 5.97
N TYR A 166 -2.13 -21.97 6.14
CA TYR A 166 -1.67 -22.85 5.06
C TYR A 166 -2.76 -22.99 4.00
#